data_30b7fef3cd768f84ed769ad82ea70d64
#
_entry.id   30b7fef3cd768f84ed769ad82ea70d64
#
_cell.length_a   1.000
_cell.length_b   1.000
_cell.length_c   1.000
_cell.angle_alpha   90.00
_cell.angle_beta   90.00
_cell.angle_gamma   90.00
#
_symmetry.space_group_name_H-M   'P 1'
#
loop_
_entity.id
_entity.type
_entity.pdbx_description
1 polymer ?
#
loop_
_entity_poly.entity_id
_entity_poly.type
_entity_poly.pdbx_seq_one_letter_code
_entity_poly.pdbx_strand_id
1 'polypeptide(L)'
;MLCRSREPGNSALPSSRRIATRLIGLALLLWVTRASAQSAADETNEEYEKESENPVTRFYTLPLRYKASFEDGYYDATTNTLELSNAVVPISLNDDWFLIARSKEAFITQAPKKPGDSWEDGLNNLQTTLFLSPAWGDKFFWGAGPVISFPTATNAATGQNRWGLGPSVAFTWQGSILWTFGFVTNNVWSLSEPPDGSNRSNSLMLNPIVAYRFGDGWSVSSSPNITANWASTNDKRWTVPVGGGIGKAFKIGTQAMTIKAEAYYNIVRPGDNGSVWAAQLTLTLLFGR
;
A
#
# COMPACT_ATOMS: atom_id res chain seq x y z
N MET A 1 59.73 -26.40 -1.49
CA MET A 1 59.40 -24.97 -1.80
C MET A 1 57.86 -24.89 -1.78
N LEU A 2 57.27 -24.45 -0.65
CA LEU A 2 55.84 -24.42 -0.42
C LEU A 2 55.28 -23.08 -0.79
N CYS A 3 54.38 -23.02 -1.79
CA CYS A 3 53.66 -21.83 -2.15
C CYS A 3 52.30 -21.77 -1.42
N ARG A 4 52.15 -20.84 -0.50
CA ARG A 4 50.98 -20.58 0.31
C ARG A 4 50.04 -19.70 -0.49
N SER A 5 48.85 -20.19 -0.87
CA SER A 5 47.76 -19.41 -1.45
C SER A 5 47.08 -18.60 -0.34
N ARG A 6 46.98 -17.28 -0.55
CA ARG A 6 46.20 -16.34 0.29
C ARG A 6 44.72 -16.41 -0.12
N GLU A 7 43.86 -16.65 0.83
CA GLU A 7 42.43 -16.43 0.70
C GLU A 7 42.11 -14.92 0.71
N PRO A 8 41.12 -14.45 -0.08
CA PRO A 8 40.65 -13.07 -0.01
C PRO A 8 39.71 -12.88 1.17
N GLY A 9 40.01 -11.90 1.98
CA GLY A 9 39.27 -11.52 3.17
C GLY A 9 37.83 -11.08 2.89
N ASN A 10 36.95 -11.63 3.69
CA ASN A 10 35.53 -11.33 3.77
C ASN A 10 35.35 -9.93 4.40
N SER A 11 35.09 -8.88 3.58
CA SER A 11 34.78 -7.54 4.08
C SER A 11 33.29 -7.49 4.48
N ALA A 12 33.03 -7.70 5.77
CA ALA A 12 31.72 -7.46 6.35
C ALA A 12 31.34 -5.98 6.27
N LEU A 13 30.21 -5.68 5.62
CA LEU A 13 29.63 -4.33 5.56
C LEU A 13 29.23 -3.85 6.96
N PRO A 14 29.41 -2.56 7.29
CA PRO A 14 29.21 -2.03 8.64
C PRO A 14 27.76 -2.11 9.09
N SER A 15 27.56 -2.59 10.32
CA SER A 15 26.30 -2.85 11.02
C SER A 15 25.40 -1.62 11.25
N SER A 16 25.90 -0.42 10.97
CA SER A 16 25.18 0.86 11.24
C SER A 16 23.95 1.11 10.34
N ARG A 17 23.94 0.57 9.11
CA ARG A 17 22.77 0.74 8.22
C ARG A 17 21.56 -0.12 8.62
N ARG A 18 21.78 -1.27 9.25
CA ARG A 18 20.69 -2.14 9.72
C ARG A 18 19.95 -1.61 10.96
N ILE A 19 20.58 -0.74 11.72
CA ILE A 19 20.01 -0.14 12.94
C ILE A 19 19.09 1.04 12.59
N ALA A 20 19.46 1.86 11.60
CA ALA A 20 18.66 3.02 11.18
C ALA A 20 17.29 2.62 10.61
N THR A 21 17.21 1.55 9.82
CA THR A 21 15.95 1.08 9.22
C THR A 21 14.99 0.49 10.26
N ARG A 22 15.53 -0.14 11.32
CA ARG A 22 14.72 -0.66 12.43
C ARG A 22 14.16 0.43 13.33
N LEU A 23 14.85 1.56 13.46
CA LEU A 23 14.42 2.70 14.31
C LEU A 23 13.32 3.54 13.66
N ILE A 24 13.27 3.66 12.34
CA ILE A 24 12.22 4.41 11.65
C ILE A 24 10.86 3.68 11.74
N GLY A 25 10.85 2.35 11.56
CA GLY A 25 9.63 1.55 11.73
C GLY A 25 9.11 1.54 13.17
N LEU A 26 10.02 1.51 14.16
CA LEU A 26 9.65 1.53 15.58
C LEU A 26 9.17 2.92 16.05
N ALA A 27 9.72 4.00 15.48
CA ALA A 27 9.31 5.36 15.80
C ALA A 27 7.90 5.69 15.29
N LEU A 28 7.53 5.20 14.10
CA LEU A 28 6.15 5.32 13.58
C LEU A 28 5.15 4.53 14.45
N LEU A 29 5.50 3.33 14.91
CA LEU A 29 4.67 2.53 15.83
C LEU A 29 4.51 3.20 17.20
N LEU A 30 5.56 3.80 17.77
CA LEU A 30 5.52 4.45 19.07
C LEU A 30 4.79 5.81 19.06
N TRP A 31 4.74 6.50 17.92
CA TRP A 31 3.98 7.74 17.76
C TRP A 31 2.47 7.46 17.71
N VAL A 32 2.04 6.39 17.05
CA VAL A 32 0.63 5.98 16.96
C VAL A 32 0.05 5.59 18.34
N THR A 33 0.87 5.05 19.25
CA THR A 33 0.38 4.60 20.57
C THR A 33 0.15 5.73 21.58
N ARG A 34 0.62 6.96 21.33
CA ARG A 34 0.41 8.13 22.21
C ARG A 34 -0.76 9.03 21.83
N ALA A 35 -1.29 8.90 20.64
CA ALA A 35 -2.32 9.79 20.12
C ALA A 35 -3.70 9.16 20.18
N SER A 36 -4.20 8.69 21.31
CA SER A 36 -5.63 8.43 21.32
C SER A 36 -6.16 7.53 22.41
N ALA A 37 -6.37 8.07 23.53
CA ALA A 37 -7.35 7.51 24.46
C ALA A 37 -8.58 8.45 24.60
N GLN A 38 -8.77 9.39 23.68
CA GLN A 38 -9.81 10.40 23.81
C GLN A 38 -10.69 10.45 22.57
N SER A 39 -11.97 10.17 22.75
CA SER A 39 -13.08 10.39 21.79
C SER A 39 -13.50 9.26 20.84
N ALA A 40 -13.34 7.98 21.16
CA ALA A 40 -13.96 6.90 20.39
C ALA A 40 -15.31 6.41 20.99
N ALA A 41 -15.95 7.20 21.86
CA ALA A 41 -17.02 6.67 22.70
C ALA A 41 -18.39 6.52 21.99
N ASP A 42 -18.68 7.26 20.91
CA ASP A 42 -20.03 7.34 20.35
C ASP A 42 -20.17 7.00 18.85
N GLU A 43 -19.08 6.60 18.14
CA GLU A 43 -19.18 6.29 16.71
C GLU A 43 -19.68 4.86 16.48
N THR A 44 -20.51 4.68 15.44
CA THR A 44 -21.10 3.40 15.06
C THR A 44 -20.13 2.54 14.25
N ASN A 45 -20.38 1.23 14.17
CA ASN A 45 -19.59 0.34 13.31
C ASN A 45 -19.68 0.73 11.83
N GLU A 46 -20.82 1.29 11.40
CA GLU A 46 -21.04 1.82 10.05
C GLU A 46 -20.13 3.02 9.74
N GLU A 47 -19.91 3.90 10.72
CA GLU A 47 -19.02 5.06 10.58
C GLU A 47 -17.57 4.61 10.48
N TYR A 48 -17.14 3.63 11.29
CA TYR A 48 -15.78 3.08 11.17
C TYR A 48 -15.55 2.39 9.82
N GLU A 49 -16.54 1.63 9.33
CA GLU A 49 -16.44 1.04 8.00
C GLU A 49 -16.38 2.12 6.91
N LYS A 50 -17.20 3.15 7.02
CA LYS A 50 -17.22 4.30 6.12
C LYS A 50 -15.86 5.01 6.09
N GLU A 51 -15.26 5.26 7.24
CA GLU A 51 -13.97 5.94 7.34
C GLU A 51 -12.81 5.05 6.91
N SER A 52 -12.90 3.73 7.07
CA SER A 52 -11.88 2.80 6.57
C SER A 52 -11.75 2.80 5.04
N GLU A 53 -12.82 3.16 4.32
CA GLU A 53 -12.85 3.29 2.86
C GLU A 53 -12.44 4.71 2.37
N ASN A 54 -12.30 5.67 3.27
CA ASN A 54 -11.97 7.04 2.92
C ASN A 54 -10.44 7.23 2.80
N PRO A 55 -9.88 7.47 1.60
CA PRO A 55 -8.44 7.63 1.43
C PRO A 55 -7.87 8.90 2.08
N VAL A 56 -8.73 9.87 2.41
CA VAL A 56 -8.37 11.13 3.08
C VAL A 56 -9.11 11.26 4.42
N THR A 57 -9.31 10.13 5.10
CA THR A 57 -9.92 10.06 6.43
C THR A 57 -9.15 10.91 7.44
N ARG A 58 -9.88 11.40 8.45
CA ARG A 58 -9.30 12.11 9.61
C ARG A 58 -9.02 11.18 10.80
N PHE A 59 -9.21 9.87 10.62
CA PHE A 59 -8.78 8.85 11.57
C PHE A 59 -7.34 8.44 11.31
N TYR A 60 -6.60 8.15 12.38
CA TYR A 60 -5.38 7.39 12.24
C TYR A 60 -5.75 5.96 11.89
N THR A 61 -5.22 5.43 10.81
CA THR A 61 -5.48 4.05 10.41
C THR A 61 -4.19 3.28 10.20
N LEU A 62 -4.22 2.02 10.65
CA LEU A 62 -3.12 1.09 10.50
C LEU A 62 -3.63 -0.20 9.83
N PRO A 63 -3.70 -0.24 8.50
CA PRO A 63 -4.14 -1.43 7.78
C PRO A 63 -2.96 -2.39 7.53
N LEU A 64 -3.12 -3.62 7.99
CA LEU A 64 -2.23 -4.74 7.72
C LEU A 64 -2.92 -5.67 6.72
N ARG A 65 -2.28 -5.91 5.57
CA ARG A 65 -2.81 -6.74 4.51
C ARG A 65 -1.88 -7.92 4.22
N TYR A 66 -2.47 -9.09 4.17
CA TYR A 66 -1.85 -10.25 3.52
C TYR A 66 -2.52 -10.48 2.17
N LYS A 67 -1.71 -10.63 1.12
CA LYS A 67 -2.17 -10.89 -0.24
C LYS A 67 -1.42 -12.08 -0.82
N ALA A 68 -2.15 -13.06 -1.35
CA ALA A 68 -1.63 -14.15 -2.15
C ALA A 68 -2.02 -13.91 -3.62
N SER A 69 -1.03 -13.86 -4.50
CA SER A 69 -1.21 -13.73 -5.96
C SER A 69 -0.88 -15.08 -6.60
N PHE A 70 -1.88 -15.69 -7.22
CA PHE A 70 -1.83 -17.06 -7.74
C PHE A 70 -1.52 -17.07 -9.23
N GLU A 71 -1.00 -18.21 -9.69
CA GLU A 71 -0.57 -18.41 -11.06
C GLU A 71 0.34 -17.26 -11.51
N ASP A 72 1.31 -16.93 -10.66
CA ASP A 72 2.25 -15.83 -10.83
C ASP A 72 3.64 -16.36 -11.20
N GLY A 73 4.32 -15.64 -12.09
CA GLY A 73 5.65 -16.01 -12.54
C GLY A 73 5.68 -17.12 -13.58
N TYR A 74 6.87 -17.62 -13.84
CA TYR A 74 7.12 -18.61 -14.90
C TYR A 74 6.55 -20.01 -14.57
N TYR A 75 6.46 -20.34 -13.28
CA TYR A 75 6.05 -21.66 -12.81
C TYR A 75 4.61 -21.70 -12.26
N ASP A 76 3.78 -20.68 -12.58
CA ASP A 76 2.41 -20.55 -12.06
C ASP A 76 2.33 -20.67 -10.53
N ALA A 77 3.32 -20.10 -9.86
CA ALA A 77 3.47 -20.20 -8.41
C ALA A 77 2.64 -19.12 -7.68
N THR A 78 2.78 -19.03 -6.36
CA THR A 78 2.05 -18.04 -5.55
C THR A 78 3.02 -17.02 -4.98
N THR A 79 2.94 -15.76 -5.42
CA THR A 79 3.63 -14.63 -4.78
C THR A 79 2.85 -14.19 -3.55
N ASN A 80 3.52 -14.12 -2.41
CA ASN A 80 2.94 -13.69 -1.14
C ASN A 80 3.42 -12.29 -0.78
N THR A 81 2.52 -11.47 -0.25
CA THR A 81 2.81 -10.10 0.15
C THR A 81 2.19 -9.83 1.51
N LEU A 82 3.00 -9.39 2.47
CA LEU A 82 2.54 -8.82 3.73
C LEU A 82 2.84 -7.33 3.70
N GLU A 83 1.82 -6.49 3.77
CA GLU A 83 2.01 -5.05 3.63
C GLU A 83 1.34 -4.23 4.72
N LEU A 84 1.98 -3.12 5.08
CA LEU A 84 1.33 -1.97 5.66
C LEU A 84 0.64 -1.22 4.52
N SER A 85 -0.69 -1.41 4.40
CA SER A 85 -1.42 -0.98 3.22
C SER A 85 -2.04 0.39 3.41
N ASN A 86 -1.29 1.46 3.11
CA ASN A 86 -1.75 2.84 3.18
C ASN A 86 -2.16 3.29 4.60
N ALA A 87 -1.27 3.11 5.58
CA ALA A 87 -1.44 3.71 6.91
C ALA A 87 -1.65 5.22 6.80
N VAL A 88 -2.64 5.75 7.51
CA VAL A 88 -3.04 7.17 7.45
C VAL A 88 -2.71 7.89 8.75
N VAL A 89 -2.04 9.02 8.61
CA VAL A 89 -1.76 9.97 9.69
C VAL A 89 -2.30 11.34 9.28
N PRO A 90 -3.45 11.78 9.83
CA PRO A 90 -3.98 13.11 9.60
C PRO A 90 -3.30 14.12 10.53
N ILE A 91 -2.85 15.24 9.97
CA ILE A 91 -2.21 16.34 10.69
C ILE A 91 -3.01 17.61 10.40
N SER A 92 -3.63 18.21 11.43
CA SER A 92 -4.30 19.51 11.28
C SER A 92 -3.23 20.58 11.06
N LEU A 93 -3.34 21.34 9.97
CA LEU A 93 -2.48 22.49 9.70
C LEU A 93 -3.10 23.76 10.27
N ASN A 94 -4.41 23.91 10.13
CA ASN A 94 -5.24 24.97 10.66
C ASN A 94 -6.72 24.53 10.61
N ASP A 95 -7.64 25.46 10.87
CA ASP A 95 -9.09 25.17 10.88
C ASP A 95 -9.64 24.78 9.50
N ASP A 96 -8.95 25.14 8.41
CA ASP A 96 -9.40 24.94 7.03
C ASP A 96 -8.73 23.75 6.33
N TRP A 97 -7.55 23.29 6.81
CA TRP A 97 -6.72 22.35 6.07
C TRP A 97 -6.08 21.27 6.93
N PHE A 98 -6.06 20.06 6.38
CA PHE A 98 -5.29 18.91 6.86
C PHE A 98 -4.17 18.54 5.88
N LEU A 99 -3.03 18.13 6.43
CA LEU A 99 -2.03 17.34 5.73
C LEU A 99 -2.26 15.87 6.10
N ILE A 100 -2.60 15.06 5.12
CA ILE A 100 -2.85 13.63 5.33
C ILE A 100 -1.69 12.84 4.73
N ALA A 101 -0.89 12.24 5.59
CA ALA A 101 0.20 11.35 5.18
C ALA A 101 -0.32 9.91 5.07
N ARG A 102 -0.17 9.30 3.89
CA ARG A 102 -0.49 7.90 3.62
C ARG A 102 0.76 7.15 3.25
N SER A 103 1.10 6.12 4.00
CA SER A 103 2.32 5.34 3.78
C SER A 103 1.99 3.88 3.52
N LYS A 104 2.69 3.28 2.57
CA LYS A 104 2.63 1.84 2.28
C LYS A 104 4.03 1.27 2.13
N GLU A 105 4.22 0.07 2.66
CA GLU A 105 5.43 -0.73 2.49
C GLU A 105 5.05 -2.21 2.52
N ALA A 106 5.71 -3.03 1.71
CA ALA A 106 5.40 -4.44 1.60
C ALA A 106 6.65 -5.30 1.74
N PHE A 107 6.52 -6.40 2.48
CA PHE A 107 7.42 -7.53 2.40
C PHE A 107 6.83 -8.54 1.40
N ILE A 108 7.62 -8.92 0.40
CA ILE A 108 7.19 -9.74 -0.73
C ILE A 108 8.05 -11.01 -0.76
N THR A 109 7.40 -12.17 -0.83
CA THR A 109 8.01 -13.45 -1.25
C THR A 109 7.64 -13.65 -2.71
N GLN A 110 8.54 -13.25 -3.60
CA GLN A 110 8.35 -13.19 -5.04
C GLN A 110 8.58 -14.54 -5.68
N ALA A 111 7.60 -15.03 -6.44
CA ALA A 111 7.75 -16.22 -7.27
C ALA A 111 8.73 -15.98 -8.44
N PRO A 112 9.46 -17.02 -8.90
CA PRO A 112 10.37 -16.94 -10.02
C PRO A 112 9.68 -16.41 -11.29
N LYS A 113 10.27 -15.39 -11.93
CA LYS A 113 9.69 -14.72 -13.11
C LYS A 113 10.22 -15.27 -14.46
N LYS A 114 11.35 -15.99 -14.41
CA LYS A 114 12.00 -16.56 -15.60
C LYS A 114 12.49 -17.98 -15.29
N PRO A 115 12.76 -18.79 -16.33
CA PRO A 115 13.42 -20.07 -16.15
C PRO A 115 14.77 -19.91 -15.44
N GLY A 116 14.98 -20.65 -14.36
CA GLY A 116 16.22 -20.63 -13.59
C GLY A 116 16.28 -19.57 -12.49
N ASP A 117 15.31 -18.67 -12.39
CA ASP A 117 15.19 -17.76 -11.23
C ASP A 117 14.87 -18.60 -9.97
N SER A 118 15.30 -18.11 -8.81
CA SER A 118 14.91 -18.60 -7.48
C SER A 118 13.77 -17.75 -6.91
N TRP A 119 13.22 -18.20 -5.77
CA TRP A 119 12.38 -17.39 -4.92
C TRP A 119 13.20 -16.26 -4.30
N GLU A 120 12.64 -15.06 -4.27
CA GLU A 120 13.30 -13.88 -3.75
C GLU A 120 12.42 -13.19 -2.70
N ASP A 121 13.02 -12.93 -1.55
CA ASP A 121 12.35 -12.25 -0.44
C ASP A 121 12.91 -10.84 -0.24
N GLY A 122 12.04 -9.92 0.11
CA GLY A 122 12.51 -8.58 0.46
C GLY A 122 11.41 -7.56 0.68
N LEU A 123 11.83 -6.41 1.23
CA LEU A 123 10.98 -5.22 1.29
C LEU A 123 10.91 -4.55 -0.08
N ASN A 124 9.74 -4.03 -0.39
CA ASN A 124 9.53 -3.11 -1.49
C ASN A 124 9.98 -1.68 -1.08
N ASN A 125 9.88 -0.74 -2.01
CA ASN A 125 10.07 0.68 -1.70
C ASN A 125 8.94 1.20 -0.82
N LEU A 126 9.27 1.84 0.31
CA LEU A 126 8.32 2.64 1.06
C LEU A 126 7.79 3.76 0.17
N GLN A 127 6.49 3.91 0.09
CA GLN A 127 5.85 5.04 -0.57
C GLN A 127 5.02 5.84 0.42
N THR A 128 5.19 7.16 0.41
CA THR A 128 4.36 8.07 1.21
C THR A 128 3.73 9.11 0.30
N THR A 129 2.42 9.26 0.40
CA THR A 129 1.64 10.31 -0.26
C THR A 129 1.27 11.35 0.77
N LEU A 130 1.48 12.62 0.44
CA LEU A 130 1.15 13.76 1.28
C LEU A 130 0.00 14.52 0.62
N PHE A 131 -1.22 14.28 1.07
CA PHE A 131 -2.39 14.99 0.57
C PHE A 131 -2.66 16.25 1.38
N LEU A 132 -2.76 17.39 0.70
CA LEU A 132 -3.45 18.56 1.23
C LEU A 132 -4.94 18.35 1.02
N SER A 133 -5.74 18.36 2.10
CA SER A 133 -7.16 18.07 2.10
C SER A 133 -7.91 19.14 2.91
N PRO A 134 -9.04 19.70 2.42
CA PRO A 134 -9.78 20.68 3.18
C PRO A 134 -10.44 20.08 4.43
N ALA A 135 -10.51 20.89 5.49
CA ALA A 135 -11.18 20.51 6.74
C ALA A 135 -12.71 20.55 6.64
N TRP A 136 -13.22 21.29 5.67
CA TRP A 136 -14.66 21.43 5.38
C TRP A 136 -15.12 20.37 4.37
N GLY A 137 -16.39 20.01 4.44
CA GLY A 137 -17.03 19.03 3.58
C GLY A 137 -17.62 17.89 4.41
N ASP A 138 -18.86 17.57 4.14
CA ASP A 138 -19.67 16.54 4.83
C ASP A 138 -19.99 15.34 3.91
N LYS A 139 -19.90 15.52 2.59
CA LYS A 139 -20.22 14.49 1.59
C LYS A 139 -19.10 14.22 0.61
N PHE A 140 -18.27 15.23 0.32
CA PHE A 140 -17.18 15.15 -0.63
C PHE A 140 -15.86 15.39 0.09
N PHE A 141 -15.00 14.41 0.01
CA PHE A 141 -13.64 14.47 0.56
C PHE A 141 -12.66 14.34 -0.59
N TRP A 142 -11.66 15.20 -0.60
CA TRP A 142 -10.63 15.14 -1.62
C TRP A 142 -9.28 15.57 -1.05
N GLY A 143 -8.24 15.17 -1.72
CA GLY A 143 -6.89 15.59 -1.41
C GLY A 143 -6.00 15.49 -2.63
N ALA A 144 -5.04 16.37 -2.73
CA ALA A 144 -4.05 16.37 -3.78
C ALA A 144 -2.66 16.65 -3.19
N GLY A 145 -1.64 16.08 -3.81
CA GLY A 145 -0.27 16.33 -3.37
C GLY A 145 0.74 15.33 -3.94
N PRO A 146 2.00 15.40 -3.52
CA PRO A 146 3.04 14.52 -4.01
C PRO A 146 2.95 13.12 -3.42
N VAL A 147 3.33 12.12 -4.21
CA VAL A 147 3.73 10.79 -3.77
C VAL A 147 5.24 10.67 -3.88
N ILE A 148 5.88 10.21 -2.82
CA ILE A 148 7.34 10.03 -2.72
C ILE A 148 7.60 8.53 -2.52
N SER A 149 8.46 7.95 -3.36
CA SER A 149 8.98 6.59 -3.20
C SER A 149 10.41 6.66 -2.69
N PHE A 150 10.66 6.00 -1.56
CA PHE A 150 11.97 5.98 -0.91
C PHE A 150 12.77 4.75 -1.35
N PRO A 151 14.10 4.83 -1.44
CA PRO A 151 14.96 3.71 -1.84
C PRO A 151 15.17 2.73 -0.67
N THR A 152 14.10 2.10 -0.18
CA THR A 152 14.10 1.17 0.96
C THR A 152 14.02 -0.30 0.55
N ALA A 153 13.85 -0.59 -0.74
CA ALA A 153 13.82 -1.95 -1.23
C ALA A 153 15.12 -2.70 -0.88
N THR A 154 14.97 -3.91 -0.36
CA THR A 154 16.11 -4.74 0.09
C THR A 154 16.55 -5.76 -0.95
N ASN A 155 15.72 -6.01 -1.97
CA ASN A 155 15.99 -6.93 -3.07
C ASN A 155 15.49 -6.35 -4.39
N ALA A 156 16.26 -6.52 -5.46
CA ALA A 156 15.92 -6.00 -6.80
C ALA A 156 14.65 -6.65 -7.40
N ALA A 157 14.33 -7.88 -7.00
CA ALA A 157 13.10 -8.55 -7.43
C ALA A 157 11.84 -7.97 -6.75
N THR A 158 11.97 -7.39 -5.55
CA THR A 158 10.84 -6.88 -4.77
C THR A 158 10.67 -5.37 -4.87
N GLY A 159 11.70 -4.63 -5.31
CA GLY A 159 11.63 -3.18 -5.49
C GLY A 159 12.86 -2.58 -6.16
N GLN A 160 12.72 -1.38 -6.68
CA GLN A 160 13.78 -0.76 -7.50
C GLN A 160 14.87 -0.05 -6.70
N ASN A 161 14.74 0.08 -5.38
CA ASN A 161 15.67 0.78 -4.49
C ASN A 161 16.12 2.17 -5.02
N ARG A 162 15.16 3.00 -5.47
CA ARG A 162 15.38 4.33 -6.04
C ARG A 162 14.37 5.33 -5.52
N TRP A 163 14.79 6.59 -5.50
CA TRP A 163 13.87 7.69 -5.28
C TRP A 163 12.89 7.81 -6.43
N GLY A 164 11.62 7.98 -6.09
CA GLY A 164 10.55 8.28 -7.03
C GLY A 164 9.70 9.43 -6.53
N LEU A 165 9.14 10.20 -7.46
CA LEU A 165 8.29 11.33 -7.18
C LEU A 165 7.17 11.38 -8.21
N GLY A 166 6.01 11.87 -7.79
CA GLY A 166 4.91 12.13 -8.70
C GLY A 166 3.71 12.79 -8.05
N PRO A 167 2.71 13.17 -8.83
CA PRO A 167 1.44 13.69 -8.32
C PRO A 167 0.53 12.56 -7.86
N SER A 168 -0.33 12.88 -6.89
CA SER A 168 -1.42 12.02 -6.45
C SER A 168 -2.66 12.83 -6.17
N VAL A 169 -3.83 12.25 -6.47
CA VAL A 169 -5.15 12.80 -6.17
C VAL A 169 -6.01 11.71 -5.57
N ALA A 170 -6.78 12.08 -4.55
CA ALA A 170 -7.81 11.25 -3.95
C ALA A 170 -9.14 11.99 -3.96
N PHE A 171 -10.21 11.26 -4.16
CA PHE A 171 -11.59 11.78 -4.08
C PHE A 171 -12.50 10.71 -3.51
N THR A 172 -13.43 11.11 -2.63
CA THR A 172 -14.43 10.20 -2.07
C THR A 172 -15.75 10.95 -1.88
N TRP A 173 -16.83 10.36 -2.35
CA TRP A 173 -18.19 10.76 -2.03
C TRP A 173 -18.78 9.82 -0.99
N GLN A 174 -19.23 10.40 0.10
CA GLN A 174 -19.84 9.71 1.24
C GLN A 174 -21.14 10.38 1.66
N GLY A 175 -21.94 10.83 0.70
CA GLY A 175 -23.24 11.51 0.94
C GLY A 175 -24.34 10.57 1.47
N SER A 176 -24.06 9.28 1.60
CA SER A 176 -24.94 8.26 2.16
C SER A 176 -24.21 7.43 3.19
N ILE A 177 -24.90 6.99 4.24
CA ILE A 177 -24.36 6.00 5.18
C ILE A 177 -24.15 4.63 4.51
N LEU A 178 -24.94 4.32 3.48
CA LEU A 178 -24.90 3.03 2.79
C LEU A 178 -23.82 2.96 1.71
N TRP A 179 -23.55 4.05 1.00
CA TRP A 179 -22.69 4.05 -0.15
C TRP A 179 -21.44 4.92 0.03
N THR A 180 -20.32 4.41 -0.45
CA THR A 180 -19.10 5.17 -0.70
C THR A 180 -18.68 4.96 -2.14
N PHE A 181 -18.36 6.05 -2.84
CA PHE A 181 -17.74 6.05 -4.16
C PHE A 181 -16.50 6.93 -4.12
N GLY A 182 -15.43 6.48 -4.72
CA GLY A 182 -14.22 7.28 -4.74
C GLY A 182 -13.12 6.69 -5.62
N PHE A 183 -11.98 7.34 -5.60
CA PHE A 183 -10.77 6.83 -6.21
C PHE A 183 -9.53 7.45 -5.58
N VAL A 184 -8.41 6.76 -5.72
CA VAL A 184 -7.07 7.29 -5.53
C VAL A 184 -6.29 7.04 -6.80
N THR A 185 -5.55 8.01 -7.27
CA THR A 185 -4.64 7.84 -8.39
C THR A 185 -3.32 8.54 -8.13
N ASN A 186 -2.25 7.96 -8.61
CA ASN A 186 -0.94 8.59 -8.65
C ASN A 186 -0.14 8.09 -9.86
N ASN A 187 0.86 8.88 -10.26
CA ASN A 187 1.88 8.42 -11.19
C ASN A 187 3.25 8.72 -10.60
N VAL A 188 4.11 7.72 -10.54
CA VAL A 188 5.44 7.82 -9.93
C VAL A 188 6.51 7.64 -10.99
N TRP A 189 7.41 8.61 -11.10
CA TRP A 189 8.61 8.55 -11.93
C TRP A 189 9.84 8.30 -11.07
N SER A 190 10.74 7.39 -11.48
CA SER A 190 12.04 7.29 -10.84
C SER A 190 12.90 8.52 -11.18
N LEU A 191 13.60 9.07 -10.17
CA LEU A 191 14.42 10.28 -10.32
C LEU A 191 15.83 9.98 -10.86
N SER A 192 16.27 8.72 -10.82
CA SER A 192 17.57 8.29 -11.31
C SER A 192 17.45 7.20 -12.36
N GLU A 193 18.46 7.08 -13.20
CA GLU A 193 18.56 5.99 -14.16
C GLU A 193 18.95 4.69 -13.49
N PRO A 194 18.49 3.55 -14.02
CA PRO A 194 18.93 2.23 -13.57
C PRO A 194 20.43 2.05 -13.80
N PRO A 195 21.16 1.42 -12.84
CA PRO A 195 22.58 1.10 -13.02
C PRO A 195 22.84 0.15 -14.20
N ASP A 196 21.85 -0.63 -14.58
CA ASP A 196 21.89 -1.59 -15.70
C ASP A 196 21.53 -0.97 -17.05
N GLY A 197 21.32 0.35 -17.12
CA GLY A 197 20.93 1.05 -18.34
C GLY A 197 19.50 0.79 -18.83
N SER A 198 18.68 0.09 -18.04
CA SER A 198 17.26 -0.12 -18.36
C SER A 198 16.45 1.18 -18.27
N ASN A 199 15.21 1.17 -18.77
CA ASN A 199 14.37 2.37 -18.75
C ASN A 199 14.03 2.83 -17.32
N ARG A 200 13.91 4.13 -17.13
CA ARG A 200 13.40 4.74 -15.89
C ARG A 200 12.01 4.20 -15.58
N SER A 201 11.75 3.89 -14.33
CA SER A 201 10.39 3.52 -13.90
C SER A 201 9.43 4.70 -14.07
N ASN A 202 8.28 4.40 -14.64
CA ASN A 202 7.15 5.30 -14.77
C ASN A 202 5.89 4.48 -14.58
N SER A 203 5.24 4.62 -13.42
CA SER A 203 4.16 3.74 -13.01
C SER A 203 2.95 4.54 -12.57
N LEU A 204 1.81 4.29 -13.24
CA LEU A 204 0.50 4.76 -12.83
C LEU A 204 -0.13 3.74 -11.88
N MET A 205 -0.83 4.24 -10.87
CA MET A 205 -1.80 3.49 -10.06
C MET A 205 -3.13 4.23 -10.06
N LEU A 206 -4.21 3.50 -10.32
CA LEU A 206 -5.59 3.95 -10.15
C LEU A 206 -6.34 2.92 -9.31
N ASN A 207 -6.88 3.37 -8.19
CA ASN A 207 -7.66 2.55 -7.27
C ASN A 207 -9.07 3.14 -7.16
N PRO A 208 -10.04 2.72 -8.01
CA PRO A 208 -11.44 3.05 -7.82
C PRO A 208 -11.98 2.38 -6.56
N ILE A 209 -12.88 3.04 -5.85
CA ILE A 209 -13.47 2.58 -4.59
C ILE A 209 -14.98 2.61 -4.73
N VAL A 210 -15.61 1.46 -4.50
CA VAL A 210 -17.07 1.33 -4.38
C VAL A 210 -17.36 0.46 -3.18
N ALA A 211 -18.14 0.95 -2.22
CA ALA A 211 -18.55 0.17 -1.06
C ALA A 211 -20.04 0.38 -0.77
N TYR A 212 -20.72 -0.71 -0.41
CA TYR A 212 -22.09 -0.74 0.06
C TYR A 212 -22.15 -1.37 1.45
N ARG A 213 -22.73 -0.65 2.41
CA ARG A 213 -22.94 -1.10 3.79
C ARG A 213 -24.38 -1.53 3.97
N PHE A 214 -24.59 -2.65 4.67
CA PHE A 214 -25.92 -3.23 4.83
C PHE A 214 -26.29 -3.50 6.31
N GLY A 215 -25.64 -2.76 7.20
CA GLY A 215 -25.98 -2.73 8.62
C GLY A 215 -24.97 -3.48 9.49
N ASP A 216 -24.95 -3.11 10.76
CA ASP A 216 -24.09 -3.68 11.81
C ASP A 216 -22.61 -3.78 11.41
N GLY A 217 -22.10 -2.74 10.68
CA GLY A 217 -20.73 -2.66 10.21
C GLY A 217 -20.36 -3.61 9.08
N TRP A 218 -21.30 -4.36 8.50
CA TRP A 218 -21.06 -5.19 7.33
C TRP A 218 -21.05 -4.37 6.04
N SER A 219 -20.13 -4.73 5.14
CA SER A 219 -20.02 -4.13 3.82
C SER A 219 -19.66 -5.15 2.75
N VAL A 220 -19.99 -4.82 1.51
CA VAL A 220 -19.37 -5.37 0.31
C VAL A 220 -18.68 -4.24 -0.41
N SER A 221 -17.46 -4.48 -0.88
CA SER A 221 -16.67 -3.44 -1.52
C SER A 221 -15.79 -3.97 -2.65
N SER A 222 -15.42 -3.06 -3.53
CA SER A 222 -14.43 -3.28 -4.58
C SER A 222 -13.47 -2.10 -4.60
N SER A 223 -12.18 -2.39 -4.44
CA SER A 223 -11.11 -1.38 -4.52
C SER A 223 -9.87 -1.95 -5.24
N PRO A 224 -10.02 -2.31 -6.53
CA PRO A 224 -8.95 -2.90 -7.31
C PRO A 224 -7.80 -1.92 -7.54
N ASN A 225 -6.55 -2.39 -7.50
CA ASN A 225 -5.38 -1.63 -7.89
C ASN A 225 -5.10 -1.82 -9.39
N ILE A 226 -5.63 -0.96 -10.23
CA ILE A 226 -5.31 -0.89 -11.66
C ILE A 226 -3.94 -0.21 -11.77
N THR A 227 -3.00 -0.85 -12.46
CA THR A 227 -1.66 -0.29 -12.63
C THR A 227 -1.22 -0.29 -14.08
N ALA A 228 -0.39 0.69 -14.45
CA ALA A 228 0.28 0.72 -15.74
C ALA A 228 1.76 1.05 -15.56
N ASN A 229 2.63 0.24 -16.12
CA ASN A 229 4.05 0.53 -16.26
C ASN A 229 4.32 1.13 -17.65
N TRP A 230 4.45 2.45 -17.73
CA TRP A 230 4.64 3.16 -19.00
C TRP A 230 5.99 2.88 -19.67
N ALA A 231 6.96 2.36 -18.90
CA ALA A 231 8.27 1.96 -19.42
C ALA A 231 8.23 0.58 -20.12
N SER A 232 7.15 -0.18 -19.95
CA SER A 232 6.96 -1.49 -20.59
C SER A 232 6.31 -1.37 -21.96
N THR A 233 6.46 -2.42 -22.78
CA THR A 233 5.74 -2.59 -24.05
C THR A 233 4.22 -2.67 -23.83
N ASN A 234 3.40 -2.43 -24.85
CA ASN A 234 1.96 -2.32 -24.70
C ASN A 234 1.30 -3.59 -24.12
N ASP A 235 1.76 -4.78 -24.51
CA ASP A 235 1.31 -6.08 -24.04
C ASP A 235 1.67 -6.40 -22.58
N LYS A 236 2.65 -5.68 -22.02
CA LYS A 236 3.16 -5.86 -20.65
C LYS A 236 2.92 -4.65 -19.75
N ARG A 237 2.13 -3.70 -20.21
CA ARG A 237 1.95 -2.42 -19.52
C ARG A 237 0.94 -2.48 -18.39
N TRP A 238 -0.22 -3.08 -18.65
CA TRP A 238 -1.37 -2.97 -17.77
C TRP A 238 -1.59 -4.20 -16.89
N THR A 239 -2.01 -3.95 -15.66
CA THR A 239 -2.68 -4.92 -14.78
C THR A 239 -4.03 -4.35 -14.40
N VAL A 240 -5.11 -5.07 -14.76
CA VAL A 240 -6.49 -4.65 -14.50
C VAL A 240 -7.21 -5.74 -13.72
N PRO A 241 -7.22 -5.68 -12.39
CA PRO A 241 -7.99 -6.58 -11.55
C PRO A 241 -9.46 -6.18 -11.51
N VAL A 242 -10.34 -7.18 -11.51
CA VAL A 242 -11.79 -7.05 -11.28
C VAL A 242 -12.18 -8.01 -10.18
N GLY A 243 -12.97 -7.54 -9.22
CA GLY A 243 -13.39 -8.34 -8.07
C GLY A 243 -13.85 -7.46 -6.93
N GLY A 244 -13.85 -8.02 -5.75
CA GLY A 244 -14.26 -7.34 -4.52
C GLY A 244 -14.32 -8.31 -3.37
N GLY A 245 -14.97 -7.91 -2.30
CA GLY A 245 -15.06 -8.72 -1.11
C GLY A 245 -16.08 -8.24 -0.10
N ILE A 246 -16.01 -8.85 1.07
CA ILE A 246 -16.85 -8.57 2.20
C ILE A 246 -16.00 -8.04 3.36
N GLY A 247 -16.53 -7.06 4.08
CA GLY A 247 -15.92 -6.46 5.25
C GLY A 247 -16.83 -6.44 6.46
N LYS A 248 -16.23 -6.33 7.62
CA LYS A 248 -16.92 -6.13 8.89
C LYS A 248 -16.15 -5.15 9.76
N ALA A 249 -16.80 -4.08 10.19
CA ALA A 249 -16.31 -3.22 11.27
C ALA A 249 -16.85 -3.70 12.62
N PHE A 250 -16.03 -3.64 13.65
CA PHE A 250 -16.36 -4.04 15.02
C PHE A 250 -15.42 -3.40 16.03
N LYS A 251 -15.79 -3.47 17.31
CA LYS A 251 -14.93 -3.02 18.42
C LYS A 251 -14.52 -4.21 19.28
N ILE A 252 -13.26 -4.19 19.75
CA ILE A 252 -12.80 -5.03 20.86
C ILE A 252 -12.38 -4.09 21.98
N GLY A 253 -13.18 -4.04 23.04
CA GLY A 253 -13.05 -2.99 24.06
C GLY A 253 -13.26 -1.61 23.44
N THR A 254 -12.26 -0.74 23.54
CA THR A 254 -12.27 0.61 22.95
C THR A 254 -11.66 0.68 21.55
N GLN A 255 -11.03 -0.41 21.08
CA GLN A 255 -10.35 -0.42 19.80
C GLN A 255 -11.30 -0.73 18.66
N ALA A 256 -11.50 0.24 17.76
CA ALA A 256 -12.25 0.03 16.51
C ALA A 256 -11.36 -0.65 15.47
N MET A 257 -11.95 -1.61 14.76
CA MET A 257 -11.25 -2.40 13.73
C MET A 257 -12.17 -2.73 12.57
N THR A 258 -11.59 -2.90 11.39
CA THR A 258 -12.26 -3.55 10.26
C THR A 258 -11.46 -4.76 9.81
N ILE A 259 -12.15 -5.82 9.42
CA ILE A 259 -11.58 -6.97 8.73
C ILE A 259 -12.23 -7.08 7.36
N LYS A 260 -11.44 -7.31 6.31
CA LYS A 260 -11.94 -7.39 4.94
C LYS A 260 -11.27 -8.54 4.21
N ALA A 261 -12.06 -9.40 3.58
CA ALA A 261 -11.61 -10.47 2.70
C ALA A 261 -12.06 -10.19 1.27
N GLU A 262 -11.12 -10.17 0.34
CA GLU A 262 -11.35 -9.77 -1.04
C GLU A 262 -10.66 -10.75 -2.01
N ALA A 263 -11.23 -10.90 -3.20
CA ALA A 263 -10.65 -11.65 -4.30
C ALA A 263 -10.76 -10.86 -5.61
N TYR A 264 -9.71 -10.93 -6.42
CA TYR A 264 -9.59 -10.21 -7.70
C TYR A 264 -9.04 -11.11 -8.78
N TYR A 265 -9.65 -11.04 -9.98
CA TYR A 265 -9.18 -11.67 -11.19
C TYR A 265 -8.59 -10.62 -12.12
N ASN A 266 -7.38 -10.85 -12.63
CA ASN A 266 -6.71 -9.93 -13.56
C ASN A 266 -7.19 -10.16 -14.98
N ILE A 267 -8.17 -9.37 -15.44
CA ILE A 267 -8.69 -9.43 -16.83
C ILE A 267 -7.66 -8.94 -17.85
N VAL A 268 -6.73 -8.09 -17.42
CA VAL A 268 -5.51 -7.73 -18.15
C VAL A 268 -4.33 -7.92 -17.22
N ARG A 269 -3.28 -8.57 -17.69
CA ARG A 269 -2.06 -8.85 -16.95
C ARG A 269 -0.81 -8.62 -17.81
N PRO A 270 0.36 -8.29 -17.21
CA PRO A 270 1.58 -8.01 -17.96
C PRO A 270 2.18 -9.32 -18.52
N GLY A 271 1.85 -9.67 -19.75
CA GLY A 271 2.31 -10.89 -20.42
C GLY A 271 1.79 -12.17 -19.74
N ASP A 272 2.39 -13.30 -20.09
CA ASP A 272 1.96 -14.61 -19.59
C ASP A 272 2.38 -14.88 -18.14
N ASN A 273 3.37 -14.15 -17.63
CA ASN A 273 3.94 -14.35 -16.28
C ASN A 273 3.34 -13.41 -15.20
N GLY A 274 2.31 -12.64 -15.52
CA GLY A 274 1.55 -11.87 -14.51
C GLY A 274 0.55 -12.78 -13.80
N SER A 275 0.32 -12.53 -12.50
CA SER A 275 -0.65 -13.32 -11.73
C SER A 275 -2.04 -13.31 -12.36
N VAL A 276 -2.74 -14.45 -12.32
CA VAL A 276 -4.09 -14.58 -12.88
C VAL A 276 -5.12 -14.03 -11.91
N TRP A 277 -5.00 -14.37 -10.62
CA TRP A 277 -5.91 -13.89 -9.60
C TRP A 277 -5.20 -13.69 -8.27
N ALA A 278 -5.84 -13.00 -7.36
CA ALA A 278 -5.32 -12.75 -6.02
C ALA A 278 -6.44 -12.81 -4.98
N ALA A 279 -6.11 -13.31 -3.80
CA ALA A 279 -6.92 -13.19 -2.61
C ALA A 279 -6.18 -12.34 -1.57
N GLN A 280 -6.91 -11.53 -0.81
CA GLN A 280 -6.32 -10.69 0.21
C GLN A 280 -7.20 -10.61 1.46
N LEU A 281 -6.55 -10.50 2.60
CA LEU A 281 -7.15 -10.27 3.90
C LEU A 281 -6.54 -9.01 4.49
N THR A 282 -7.37 -8.04 4.85
CA THR A 282 -6.93 -6.78 5.46
C THR A 282 -7.54 -6.63 6.84
N LEU A 283 -6.71 -6.38 7.85
CA LEU A 283 -7.10 -5.94 9.18
C LEU A 283 -6.70 -4.48 9.33
N THR A 284 -7.66 -3.59 9.58
CA THR A 284 -7.40 -2.17 9.82
C THR A 284 -7.73 -1.83 11.26
N LEU A 285 -6.75 -1.27 11.97
CA LEU A 285 -6.97 -0.63 13.25
C LEU A 285 -7.28 0.85 13.02
N LEU A 286 -8.36 1.34 13.64
CA LEU A 286 -8.75 2.75 13.57
C LEU A 286 -8.61 3.36 14.96
N PHE A 287 -7.96 4.52 15.00
CA PHE A 287 -7.78 5.30 16.23
C PHE A 287 -8.51 6.63 16.06
N GLY A 288 -9.18 7.10 17.14
CA GLY A 288 -9.99 8.31 17.11
C GLY A 288 -9.22 9.56 16.68
N ARG A 289 -9.99 10.59 16.36
CA ARG A 289 -9.53 11.94 15.97
C ARG A 289 -8.76 12.61 17.07
#